data_53c21f6b5ae8caf935265b974c2ea56d
#
_entry.id   53c21f6b5ae8caf935265b974c2ea56d
#
_cell.length_a   1.000
_cell.length_b   1.000
_cell.length_c   1.000
_cell.angle_alpha   90.00
_cell.angle_beta   90.00
_cell.angle_gamma   90.00
#
_symmetry.space_group_name_H-M   'P 1'
#
loop_
_entity.id
_entity.type
_entity.pdbx_description
1 polymer ?
#
loop_
_entity_poly.entity_id
_entity_poly.type
_entity_poly.pdbx_seq_one_letter_code
_entity_poly.pdbx_strand_id
1 'polypeptide(L)'
;MQIAIQSRKLDIRPYIALLEERYREQVGDLLKIQTREYIEFIKSFTENANIMTKSFFMVVPYTPPTVTAADVGSFFSRRGKKTAEETSSQFEEHRTQLEQRIAIIEQGLIRTGVRVVQLGTEEIIELYYKIFNPGEQEKPIKLS
;
A
#
# COMPACT_ATOMS: atom_id res chain seq x y z
N MET A 1 -3.23 9.05 13.91
CA MET A 1 -3.46 7.85 13.12
C MET A 1 -4.53 8.17 12.10
N GLN A 2 -4.31 7.84 10.83
CA GLN A 2 -5.24 8.07 9.74
C GLN A 2 -5.45 6.76 8.97
N ILE A 3 -6.70 6.45 8.63
CA ILE A 3 -7.06 5.30 7.80
C ILE A 3 -7.55 5.84 6.47
N ALA A 4 -6.93 5.40 5.38
CA ALA A 4 -7.34 5.68 4.03
C ALA A 4 -7.90 4.40 3.40
N ILE A 5 -9.06 4.52 2.77
CA ILE A 5 -9.72 3.41 2.08
C ILE A 5 -9.78 3.78 0.61
N GLN A 6 -9.17 2.96 -0.23
CA GLN A 6 -9.26 3.09 -1.67
C GLN A 6 -10.21 2.03 -2.21
N SER A 7 -11.22 2.45 -2.95
CA SER A 7 -12.14 1.56 -3.65
C SER A 7 -11.96 1.72 -5.16
N ARG A 8 -11.77 0.61 -5.86
CA ARG A 8 -11.59 0.59 -7.32
C ARG A 8 -12.46 -0.49 -7.94
N LYS A 9 -12.89 -0.28 -9.17
CA LYS A 9 -13.54 -1.32 -9.94
C LYS A 9 -12.55 -2.48 -10.15
N LEU A 10 -13.01 -3.71 -9.94
CA LEU A 10 -12.18 -4.89 -10.15
C LEU A 10 -11.81 -5.00 -11.62
N ASP A 11 -10.52 -5.08 -11.92
CA ASP A 11 -10.03 -5.39 -13.27
C ASP A 11 -9.95 -6.90 -13.44
N ILE A 12 -10.80 -7.45 -14.30
CA ILE A 12 -10.85 -8.89 -14.57
C ILE A 12 -10.00 -9.29 -15.79
N ARG A 13 -9.47 -8.33 -16.54
CA ARG A 13 -8.73 -8.63 -17.78
C ARG A 13 -7.56 -9.59 -17.58
N PRO A 14 -6.71 -9.46 -16.52
CA PRO A 14 -5.63 -10.41 -16.27
C PRO A 14 -6.15 -11.82 -16.00
N TYR A 15 -7.28 -11.94 -15.27
CA TYR A 15 -7.89 -13.23 -15.00
C TYR A 15 -8.48 -13.87 -16.26
N ILE A 16 -9.15 -13.10 -17.10
CA ILE A 16 -9.66 -13.58 -18.37
C ILE A 16 -8.51 -14.04 -19.29
N ALA A 17 -7.41 -13.28 -19.36
CA ALA A 17 -6.24 -13.68 -20.15
C ALA A 17 -5.66 -15.03 -19.69
N LEU A 18 -5.57 -15.24 -18.36
CA LEU A 18 -5.14 -16.52 -17.78
C LEU A 18 -6.10 -17.67 -18.16
N LEU A 19 -7.43 -17.45 -18.14
CA LEU A 19 -8.41 -18.44 -18.52
C LEU A 19 -8.33 -18.77 -20.03
N GLU A 20 -8.10 -17.76 -20.88
CA GLU A 20 -7.92 -17.94 -22.32
C GLU A 20 -6.64 -18.71 -22.64
N GLU A 21 -5.57 -18.51 -21.88
CA GLU A 21 -4.34 -19.31 -21.98
C GLU A 21 -4.62 -20.76 -21.61
N ARG A 22 -5.28 -21.03 -20.48
CA ARG A 22 -5.69 -22.37 -20.04
C ARG A 22 -6.62 -23.04 -21.06
N TYR A 23 -7.54 -22.29 -21.65
CA TYR A 23 -8.42 -22.80 -22.70
C TYR A 23 -7.63 -23.34 -23.91
N ARG A 24 -6.53 -22.68 -24.30
CA ARG A 24 -5.67 -23.11 -25.44
C ARG A 24 -4.92 -24.40 -25.12
N GLU A 25 -4.50 -24.59 -23.88
CA GLU A 25 -3.76 -25.77 -23.43
C GLU A 25 -4.63 -27.03 -23.29
N GLN A 26 -5.94 -26.87 -23.19
CA GLN A 26 -6.85 -28.00 -23.00
C GLN A 26 -6.95 -28.87 -24.25
N VAL A 27 -6.91 -30.19 -24.05
CA VAL A 27 -7.00 -31.17 -25.13
C VAL A 27 -8.44 -31.71 -25.32
N GLY A 28 -9.26 -31.69 -24.27
CA GLY A 28 -10.62 -32.24 -24.29
C GLY A 28 -11.67 -31.25 -24.77
N ASP A 29 -12.50 -31.63 -25.73
CA ASP A 29 -13.53 -30.76 -26.31
C ASP A 29 -14.58 -30.33 -25.28
N LEU A 30 -14.99 -31.21 -24.37
CA LEU A 30 -15.92 -30.88 -23.32
C LEU A 30 -15.37 -29.83 -22.37
N LEU A 31 -14.10 -29.97 -21.99
CA LEU A 31 -13.41 -29.02 -21.12
C LEU A 31 -13.28 -27.64 -21.78
N LYS A 32 -13.01 -27.61 -23.09
CA LYS A 32 -12.97 -26.37 -23.87
C LYS A 32 -14.31 -25.65 -23.87
N ILE A 33 -15.40 -26.38 -24.08
CA ILE A 33 -16.75 -25.82 -24.05
C ILE A 33 -17.05 -25.22 -22.68
N GLN A 34 -16.79 -25.97 -21.60
CA GLN A 34 -17.03 -25.51 -20.23
C GLN A 34 -16.20 -24.28 -19.89
N THR A 35 -14.90 -24.26 -20.29
CA THR A 35 -14.03 -23.10 -20.02
C THR A 35 -14.48 -21.86 -20.78
N ARG A 36 -14.94 -22.00 -22.02
CA ARG A 36 -15.48 -20.90 -22.80
C ARG A 36 -16.74 -20.32 -22.17
N GLU A 37 -17.67 -21.17 -21.80
CA GLU A 37 -18.91 -20.74 -21.12
C GLU A 37 -18.61 -20.06 -19.79
N TYR A 38 -17.61 -20.55 -19.06
CA TYR A 38 -17.18 -19.94 -17.81
C TYR A 38 -16.58 -18.55 -18.05
N ILE A 39 -15.76 -18.37 -19.09
CA ILE A 39 -15.22 -17.06 -19.49
C ILE A 39 -16.34 -16.06 -19.80
N GLU A 40 -17.33 -16.49 -20.59
CA GLU A 40 -18.48 -15.67 -20.94
C GLU A 40 -19.33 -15.31 -19.71
N PHE A 41 -19.53 -16.26 -18.81
CA PHE A 41 -20.22 -16.04 -17.54
C PHE A 41 -19.48 -14.98 -16.69
N ILE A 42 -18.15 -15.11 -16.51
CA ILE A 42 -17.38 -14.17 -15.71
C ILE A 42 -17.41 -12.76 -16.32
N LYS A 43 -17.29 -12.63 -17.65
CA LYS A 43 -17.41 -11.35 -18.35
C LYS A 43 -18.77 -10.70 -18.07
N SER A 44 -19.85 -11.41 -18.33
CA SER A 44 -21.22 -10.93 -18.10
C SER A 44 -21.49 -10.60 -16.62
N PHE A 45 -21.05 -11.47 -15.72
CA PHE A 45 -21.22 -11.27 -14.29
C PHE A 45 -20.55 -10.00 -13.80
N THR A 46 -19.30 -9.75 -14.25
CA THR A 46 -18.53 -8.58 -13.80
C THR A 46 -19.05 -7.29 -14.39
N GLU A 47 -19.58 -7.30 -15.61
CA GLU A 47 -20.22 -6.12 -16.22
C GLU A 47 -21.49 -5.72 -15.45
N ASN A 48 -22.29 -6.68 -15.00
CA ASN A 48 -23.54 -6.44 -14.32
C ASN A 48 -23.39 -6.15 -12.81
N ALA A 49 -22.41 -6.77 -12.16
CA ALA A 49 -22.32 -6.77 -10.70
C ALA A 49 -21.54 -5.61 -10.09
N ASN A 50 -20.91 -4.71 -10.87
CA ASN A 50 -20.11 -3.57 -10.36
C ASN A 50 -19.18 -3.94 -9.21
N ILE A 51 -18.41 -5.01 -9.37
CA ILE A 51 -17.54 -5.54 -8.32
C ILE A 51 -16.41 -4.54 -8.04
N MET A 52 -16.22 -4.22 -6.75
CA MET A 52 -15.21 -3.27 -6.29
C MET A 52 -14.17 -3.97 -5.41
N THR A 53 -12.91 -3.69 -5.69
CA THR A 53 -11.81 -4.05 -4.80
C THR A 53 -11.54 -2.91 -3.83
N LYS A 54 -11.37 -3.23 -2.55
CA LYS A 54 -11.04 -2.24 -1.51
C LYS A 54 -9.65 -2.53 -0.96
N SER A 55 -8.83 -1.49 -0.92
CA SER A 55 -7.53 -1.51 -0.26
C SER A 55 -7.55 -0.57 0.93
N PHE A 56 -7.00 -1.03 2.06
CA PHE A 56 -6.97 -0.28 3.30
C PHE A 56 -5.52 0.10 3.59
N PHE A 57 -5.28 1.36 3.85
CA PHE A 57 -3.98 1.90 4.22
C PHE A 57 -4.09 2.58 5.57
N MET A 58 -3.09 2.38 6.41
CA MET A 58 -2.98 3.04 7.70
C MET A 58 -1.72 3.91 7.71
N VAL A 59 -1.90 5.19 8.00
CA VAL A 59 -0.81 6.15 8.16
C VAL A 59 -0.61 6.43 9.64
N VAL A 60 0.59 6.17 10.12
CA VAL A 60 1.01 6.45 11.51
C VAL A 60 1.88 7.70 11.49
N PRO A 61 1.33 8.87 11.84
CA PRO A 61 2.11 10.10 11.88
C PRO A 61 3.04 10.09 13.09
N TYR A 62 4.22 10.63 12.90
CA TYR A 62 5.14 10.95 13.95
C TYR A 62 5.40 12.46 13.96
N THR A 63 5.13 13.10 15.08
CA THR A 63 5.49 14.50 15.31
C THR A 63 6.50 14.48 16.45
N PRO A 64 7.75 14.92 16.23
CA PRO A 64 8.69 15.06 17.33
C PRO A 64 8.10 16.01 18.36
N PRO A 65 8.36 15.81 19.66
CA PRO A 65 7.92 16.74 20.67
C PRO A 65 8.49 18.11 20.33
N THR A 66 7.60 19.06 20.04
CA THR A 66 8.00 20.44 19.78
C THR A 66 8.65 20.99 21.04
N VAL A 67 9.83 21.57 20.84
CA VAL A 67 10.57 22.34 21.83
C VAL A 67 9.61 23.15 22.70
N THR A 68 9.56 22.85 23.99
CA THR A 68 8.71 23.59 24.92
C THR A 68 9.19 25.04 25.00
N ALA A 69 8.29 25.95 25.41
CA ALA A 69 8.59 27.38 25.51
C ALA A 69 9.85 27.71 26.36
N ALA A 70 10.31 26.77 27.21
CA ALA A 70 11.54 26.83 27.93
C ALA A 70 12.80 26.73 27.05
N ASP A 71 12.71 26.00 25.91
CA ASP A 71 13.81 25.87 24.95
C ASP A 71 13.98 27.08 24.04
N VAL A 72 12.91 27.87 23.87
CA VAL A 72 12.95 29.10 23.07
C VAL A 72 13.89 30.14 23.70
N GLY A 73 13.99 30.19 25.04
CA GLY A 73 14.90 31.03 25.78
C GLY A 73 16.37 30.65 25.59
N SER A 74 16.67 29.35 25.44
CA SER A 74 18.00 28.83 25.22
C SER A 74 18.45 28.96 23.75
N PHE A 75 17.51 29.09 22.81
CA PHE A 75 17.80 29.23 21.38
C PHE A 75 18.48 30.56 21.05
N PHE A 76 18.16 31.62 21.79
CA PHE A 76 18.82 32.93 21.64
C PHE A 76 20.23 32.96 22.26
N SER A 77 20.51 32.04 23.21
CA SER A 77 21.78 32.01 23.90
C SER A 77 22.82 31.05 23.31
N ARG A 78 22.42 30.07 22.53
CA ARG A 78 23.27 29.07 21.88
C ARG A 78 23.17 29.15 20.36
N ARG A 79 23.83 30.13 19.79
CA ARG A 79 24.27 30.13 18.38
C ARG A 79 25.46 29.18 18.22
N GLY A 80 25.37 27.99 18.80
CA GLY A 80 26.32 26.88 18.68
C GLY A 80 25.83 25.92 17.62
N LYS A 81 26.65 25.68 16.62
CA LYS A 81 26.54 24.65 15.59
C LYS A 81 26.10 23.33 16.25
N LYS A 82 24.85 22.88 16.03
CA LYS A 82 24.47 21.51 16.38
C LYS A 82 25.42 20.60 15.62
N THR A 83 26.13 19.75 16.32
CA THR A 83 27.07 18.80 15.72
C THR A 83 26.24 17.76 14.96
N ALA A 84 26.74 17.29 13.82
CA ALA A 84 26.08 16.27 13.00
C ALA A 84 25.72 15.01 13.81
N GLU A 85 26.50 14.70 14.83
CA GLU A 85 26.30 13.59 15.77
C GLU A 85 25.04 13.76 16.65
N GLU A 86 24.76 14.97 17.15
CA GLU A 86 23.55 15.24 17.95
C GLU A 86 22.29 15.14 17.11
N THR A 87 22.37 15.54 15.84
CA THR A 87 21.24 15.41 14.89
C THR A 87 20.98 13.95 14.54
N SER A 88 22.04 13.15 14.40
CA SER A 88 21.95 11.72 14.11
C SER A 88 21.33 10.94 15.29
N SER A 89 21.76 11.20 16.52
CA SER A 89 21.22 10.50 17.70
C SER A 89 19.75 10.85 17.95
N GLN A 90 19.33 12.09 17.75
CA GLN A 90 17.93 12.50 17.83
C GLN A 90 17.07 11.84 16.75
N PHE A 91 17.60 11.69 15.54
CA PHE A 91 16.89 11.00 14.46
C PHE A 91 16.67 9.53 14.79
N GLU A 92 17.67 8.81 15.29
CA GLU A 92 17.55 7.40 15.68
C GLU A 92 16.58 7.22 16.85
N GLU A 93 16.56 8.12 17.79
CA GLU A 93 15.57 8.10 18.89
C GLU A 93 14.15 8.27 18.36
N HIS A 94 13.91 9.23 17.48
CA HIS A 94 12.61 9.47 16.86
C HIS A 94 12.16 8.30 16.00
N ARG A 95 13.08 7.70 15.28
CA ARG A 95 12.84 6.48 14.48
C ARG A 95 12.39 5.33 15.38
N THR A 96 13.11 5.07 16.46
CA THR A 96 12.78 4.01 17.41
C THR A 96 11.39 4.21 18.02
N GLN A 97 11.03 5.43 18.38
CA GLN A 97 9.70 5.75 18.90
C GLN A 97 8.59 5.51 17.85
N LEU A 98 8.85 5.85 16.58
CA LEU A 98 7.91 5.57 15.50
C LEU A 98 7.74 4.07 15.28
N GLU A 99 8.84 3.32 15.24
CA GLU A 99 8.83 1.87 15.08
C GLU A 99 8.07 1.17 16.23
N GLN A 100 8.22 1.62 17.46
CA GLN A 100 7.44 1.12 18.60
C GLN A 100 5.94 1.36 18.43
N ARG A 101 5.54 2.55 17.95
CA ARG A 101 4.12 2.84 17.66
C ARG A 101 3.56 1.94 16.58
N ILE A 102 4.32 1.72 15.52
CA ILE A 102 3.94 0.82 14.41
C ILE A 102 3.76 -0.60 14.96
N ALA A 103 4.70 -1.10 15.75
CA ALA A 103 4.63 -2.44 16.31
C ALA A 103 3.40 -2.66 17.21
N ILE A 104 3.03 -1.67 18.04
CA ILE A 104 1.82 -1.74 18.87
C ILE A 104 0.56 -1.84 18.01
N ILE A 105 0.47 -1.05 16.95
CA ILE A 105 -0.67 -1.05 16.03
C ILE A 105 -0.75 -2.37 15.27
N GLU A 106 0.38 -2.85 14.77
CA GLU A 106 0.48 -4.12 14.06
C GLU A 106 0.01 -5.28 14.93
N GLN A 107 0.50 -5.38 16.17
CA GLN A 107 0.05 -6.40 17.12
C GLN A 107 -1.47 -6.32 17.40
N GLY A 108 -2.00 -5.10 17.53
CA GLY A 108 -3.43 -4.89 17.70
C GLY A 108 -4.25 -5.42 16.54
N LEU A 109 -3.81 -5.16 15.29
CA LEU A 109 -4.49 -5.59 14.07
C LEU A 109 -4.36 -7.09 13.83
N ILE A 110 -3.21 -7.69 14.11
CA ILE A 110 -3.01 -9.15 14.02
C ILE A 110 -3.99 -9.91 14.93
N ARG A 111 -4.27 -9.39 16.13
CA ARG A 111 -5.26 -9.99 17.05
C ARG A 111 -6.68 -10.02 16.47
N THR A 112 -7.01 -9.12 15.56
CA THR A 112 -8.31 -9.09 14.86
C THR A 112 -8.33 -9.98 13.60
N GLY A 113 -7.24 -10.69 13.31
CA GLY A 113 -7.12 -11.56 12.14
C GLY A 113 -6.75 -10.81 10.84
N VAL A 114 -6.38 -9.54 10.92
CA VAL A 114 -5.97 -8.74 9.77
C VAL A 114 -4.47 -8.87 9.56
N ARG A 115 -4.07 -9.17 8.31
CA ARG A 115 -2.66 -9.16 7.93
C ARG A 115 -2.23 -7.72 7.62
N VAL A 116 -1.14 -7.29 8.22
CA VAL A 116 -0.54 -5.97 8.02
C VAL A 116 0.83 -6.14 7.37
N VAL A 117 1.13 -5.29 6.41
CA VAL A 117 2.44 -5.23 5.75
C VAL A 117 2.86 -3.77 5.71
N GLN A 118 4.06 -3.48 6.17
CA GLN A 118 4.65 -2.15 6.06
C GLN A 118 5.12 -1.94 4.63
N LEU A 119 4.77 -0.78 4.04
CA LEU A 119 5.20 -0.42 2.70
C LEU A 119 6.59 0.23 2.76
N GLY A 120 7.51 -0.24 1.92
CA GLY A 120 8.79 0.40 1.67
C GLY A 120 8.66 1.56 0.68
N THR A 121 9.80 2.16 0.34
CA THR A 121 9.83 3.33 -0.55
C THR A 121 9.32 3.00 -1.95
N GLU A 122 9.71 1.85 -2.49
CA GLU A 122 9.30 1.42 -3.84
C GLU A 122 7.80 1.15 -3.91
N GLU A 123 7.25 0.45 -2.91
CA GLU A 123 5.82 0.16 -2.84
C GLU A 123 4.99 1.44 -2.65
N ILE A 124 5.50 2.42 -1.92
CA ILE A 124 4.84 3.74 -1.77
C ILE A 124 4.83 4.50 -3.09
N ILE A 125 5.94 4.50 -3.83
CA ILE A 125 6.01 5.12 -5.16
C ILE A 125 5.01 4.45 -6.10
N GLU A 126 4.99 3.12 -6.14
CA GLU A 126 4.05 2.35 -6.96
C GLU A 126 2.59 2.65 -6.57
N LEU A 127 2.30 2.73 -5.27
CA LEU A 127 0.98 3.06 -4.77
C LEU A 127 0.51 4.43 -5.25
N TYR A 128 1.34 5.46 -5.09
CA TYR A 128 1.01 6.81 -5.55
C TYR A 128 0.89 6.88 -7.07
N TYR A 129 1.76 6.20 -7.79
CA TYR A 129 1.66 6.11 -9.25
C TYR A 129 0.31 5.54 -9.68
N LYS A 130 -0.12 4.42 -9.07
CA LYS A 130 -1.42 3.80 -9.32
C LYS A 130 -2.62 4.67 -8.92
N ILE A 131 -2.46 5.52 -7.90
CA ILE A 131 -3.51 6.45 -7.47
C ILE A 131 -3.68 7.57 -8.48
N PHE A 132 -2.59 8.14 -8.97
CA PHE A 132 -2.63 9.29 -9.86
C PHE A 132 -2.81 8.95 -11.34
N ASN A 133 -2.56 7.68 -11.74
CA ASN A 133 -2.70 7.21 -13.11
C ASN A 133 -3.73 6.07 -13.21
N PRO A 134 -5.03 6.35 -13.00
CA PRO A 134 -6.07 5.35 -13.15
C PRO A 134 -6.16 4.91 -14.62
N GLY A 135 -5.88 3.64 -14.91
CA GLY A 135 -5.87 3.07 -16.25
C GLY A 135 -4.51 2.53 -16.74
N GLU A 136 -3.40 2.94 -16.14
CA GLU A 136 -2.06 2.40 -16.45
C GLU A 136 -1.61 1.30 -15.46
N GLN A 137 -2.54 0.64 -14.82
CA GLN A 137 -2.28 -0.27 -13.68
C GLN A 137 -1.47 -1.52 -14.04
N GLU A 138 -1.32 -1.83 -15.33
CA GLU A 138 -0.67 -3.05 -15.81
C GLU A 138 0.80 -2.87 -16.24
N LYS A 139 1.29 -1.64 -16.28
CA LYS A 139 2.68 -1.40 -16.65
C LYS A 139 3.55 -1.34 -15.39
N PRO A 140 4.55 -2.25 -15.26
CA PRO A 140 5.53 -2.11 -14.19
C PRO A 140 6.26 -0.78 -14.34
N ILE A 141 6.44 -0.07 -13.23
CA ILE A 141 7.21 1.17 -13.21
C ILE A 141 8.64 0.81 -13.60
N LYS A 142 9.10 1.32 -14.74
CA LYS A 142 10.50 1.25 -15.11
C LYS A 142 11.23 2.32 -14.29
N LEU A 143 11.80 1.92 -13.18
CA LEU A 143 12.80 2.74 -12.49
C LEU A 143 14.05 2.75 -13.36
N SER A 144 14.32 3.89 -14.00
CA SER A 144 15.52 4.12 -14.80
C SER A 144 16.65 4.65 -13.92
#